data_c5003d0d2c3341b29e675a92376b0fb4
#
_entry.id   c5003d0d2c3341b29e675a92376b0fb4
#
_cell.length_a   1.000
_cell.length_b   1.000
_cell.length_c   1.000
_cell.angle_alpha   90.00
_cell.angle_beta   90.00
_cell.angle_gamma   90.00
#
_symmetry.space_group_name_H-M   'P 1'
#
loop_
_entity.id
_entity.type
_entity.pdbx_description
1 polymer ?
#
loop_
_entity_poly.entity_id
_entity_poly.type
_entity_poly.pdbx_seq_one_letter_code
_entity_poly.pdbx_strand_id
1 'polypeptide(L)'
;MYIRWVIRRHKNAAIADTSFYDAYLVESYRTARSAPRQRTVCYLGNIRKISSEYPTIEREIFLLRAERILDSVSELKPTNRAEAMVALRQKVPPLNREEVLWAFTENLRWYRLWWEQHGGGLSDDELLAVVQLARGRVGPV
;
A
#
# COMPACT_ATOMS: atom_id res chain seq x y z
N MET A 1 13.11 -8.94 -13.52
CA MET A 1 11.81 -8.28 -13.32
C MET A 1 12.02 -6.89 -12.73
N TYR A 2 11.16 -5.96 -13.07
CA TYR A 2 11.23 -4.59 -12.55
C TYR A 2 9.82 -4.01 -12.41
N ILE A 3 9.72 -2.91 -11.65
CA ILE A 3 8.46 -2.19 -11.48
C ILE A 3 8.40 -1.06 -12.51
N ARG A 4 7.35 -1.07 -13.32
CA ARG A 4 7.04 0.02 -14.23
C ARG A 4 5.95 0.89 -13.63
N TRP A 5 6.23 2.19 -13.55
CA TRP A 5 5.28 3.18 -13.07
C TRP A 5 4.66 3.92 -14.25
N VAL A 6 3.34 3.97 -14.28
CA VAL A 6 2.58 4.76 -15.24
C VAL A 6 1.92 5.90 -14.50
N ILE A 7 2.24 7.11 -14.91
CA ILE A 7 1.76 8.32 -14.23
C ILE A 7 0.59 8.88 -15.04
N ARG A 8 -0.55 9.07 -14.38
CA ARG A 8 -1.74 9.69 -14.95
C ARG A 8 -2.06 10.96 -14.16
N ARG A 9 -2.33 12.05 -14.87
CA ARG A 9 -2.75 13.28 -14.22
C ARG A 9 -4.27 13.33 -14.13
N HIS A 10 -4.78 13.89 -13.03
CA HIS A 10 -6.20 14.18 -12.89
C HIS A 10 -6.63 15.17 -13.99
N LYS A 11 -7.87 15.07 -14.48
CA LYS A 11 -8.40 15.99 -15.50
C LYS A 11 -8.31 17.46 -15.08
N ASN A 12 -8.44 17.73 -13.79
CA ASN A 12 -8.34 19.05 -13.19
C ASN A 12 -7.04 19.20 -12.38
N ALA A 13 -5.93 18.69 -12.88
CA ALA A 13 -4.64 18.67 -12.17
C ALA A 13 -4.17 20.07 -11.73
N ALA A 14 -4.47 21.09 -12.50
CA ALA A 14 -4.14 22.49 -12.16
C ALA A 14 -4.88 22.98 -10.90
N ILE A 15 -6.05 22.41 -10.60
CA ILE A 15 -6.85 22.76 -9.42
C ILE A 15 -6.58 21.81 -8.26
N ALA A 16 -6.54 20.51 -8.53
CA ALA A 16 -6.42 19.49 -7.50
C ALA A 16 -4.97 19.07 -7.19
N ASP A 17 -4.01 19.43 -8.05
CA ASP A 17 -2.60 19.03 -7.96
C ASP A 17 -2.44 17.54 -7.61
N THR A 18 -3.19 16.69 -8.32
CA THR A 18 -3.26 15.26 -8.05
C THR A 18 -2.79 14.46 -9.26
N SER A 19 -1.89 13.52 -9.02
CA SER A 19 -1.42 12.54 -10.00
C SER A 19 -1.67 11.13 -9.47
N PHE A 20 -1.87 10.19 -10.39
CA PHE A 20 -2.03 8.77 -10.05
C PHE A 20 -0.84 7.99 -10.57
N TYR A 21 -0.27 7.15 -9.73
CA TYR A 21 0.85 6.29 -10.05
C TYR A 21 0.38 4.85 -10.07
N ASP A 22 0.37 4.23 -11.24
CA ASP A 22 0.04 2.82 -11.40
C ASP A 22 1.32 2.00 -11.43
N ALA A 23 1.38 0.95 -10.64
CA ALA A 23 2.53 0.06 -10.55
C ALA A 23 2.26 -1.25 -11.25
N TYR A 24 3.18 -1.66 -12.13
CA TYR A 24 3.14 -2.93 -12.85
C TYR A 24 4.43 -3.69 -12.62
N LEU A 25 4.33 -4.98 -12.36
CA LEU A 25 5.49 -5.87 -12.38
C LEU A 25 5.70 -6.34 -13.80
N VAL A 26 6.88 -6.08 -14.35
CA VAL A 26 7.22 -6.36 -15.74
C VAL A 26 8.42 -7.29 -15.81
N GLU A 27 8.35 -8.26 -16.69
CA GLU A 27 9.42 -9.18 -16.97
C GLU A 27 9.97 -8.90 -18.38
N SER A 28 11.29 -8.80 -18.48
CA SER A 28 11.99 -8.74 -19.77
C SER A 28 12.36 -10.15 -20.18
N TYR A 29 12.12 -10.47 -21.45
CA TYR A 29 12.53 -11.76 -22.02
C TYR A 29 12.97 -11.57 -23.48
N ARG A 30 13.65 -12.56 -24.01
CA ARG A 30 14.06 -12.56 -25.41
C ARG A 30 13.27 -13.61 -26.17
N THR A 31 12.84 -13.26 -27.39
CA THR A 31 12.19 -14.19 -28.29
C THR A 31 13.23 -15.18 -28.88
N ALA A 32 12.76 -16.20 -29.57
CA ALA A 32 13.65 -17.16 -30.31
C ALA A 32 14.60 -16.48 -31.31
N ARG A 33 14.26 -15.26 -31.76
CA ARG A 33 15.09 -14.43 -32.64
C ARG A 33 15.97 -13.43 -31.88
N SER A 34 16.11 -13.58 -30.57
CA SER A 34 16.86 -12.68 -29.69
C SER A 34 16.33 -11.24 -29.65
N ALA A 35 15.10 -11.00 -30.11
CA ALA A 35 14.47 -9.69 -29.99
C ALA A 35 14.02 -9.43 -28.54
N PRO A 36 14.34 -8.25 -27.96
CA PRO A 36 13.89 -7.93 -26.60
C PRO A 36 12.38 -7.73 -26.57
N ARG A 37 11.73 -8.34 -25.59
CA ARG A 37 10.28 -8.23 -25.35
C ARG A 37 10.04 -8.01 -23.86
N GLN A 38 8.91 -7.41 -23.55
CA GLN A 38 8.45 -7.18 -22.19
C GLN A 38 7.07 -7.77 -22.01
N ARG A 39 6.86 -8.35 -20.85
CA ARG A 39 5.57 -8.93 -20.46
C ARG A 39 5.16 -8.37 -19.10
N THR A 40 3.95 -7.87 -19.03
CA THR A 40 3.37 -7.48 -17.74
C THR A 40 2.96 -8.74 -17.00
N VAL A 41 3.57 -8.96 -15.83
CA VAL A 41 3.27 -10.12 -14.98
C VAL A 41 1.99 -9.88 -14.21
N CYS A 42 1.87 -8.72 -13.56
CA CYS A 42 0.66 -8.34 -12.81
C CYS A 42 0.60 -6.83 -12.58
N TYR A 43 -0.62 -6.37 -12.32
CA TYR A 43 -0.89 -5.01 -11.88
C TYR A 43 -0.88 -4.97 -10.35
N LEU A 44 -0.09 -4.10 -9.77
CA LEU A 44 0.11 -4.03 -8.32
C LEU A 44 -0.74 -2.97 -7.62
N GLY A 45 -1.48 -2.19 -8.37
CA GLY A 45 -2.35 -1.16 -7.82
C GLY A 45 -1.89 0.26 -8.12
N ASN A 46 -2.61 1.21 -7.60
CA ASN A 46 -2.29 2.61 -7.78
C ASN A 46 -2.21 3.34 -6.43
N ILE A 47 -1.50 4.46 -6.45
CA ILE A 47 -1.47 5.40 -5.35
C ILE A 47 -1.55 6.82 -5.92
N ARG A 48 -2.30 7.69 -5.29
CA ARG A 48 -2.36 9.09 -5.68
C ARG A 48 -1.29 9.91 -4.97
N LYS A 49 -0.80 10.92 -5.65
CA LYS A 49 0.13 11.90 -5.11
C LYS A 49 -0.55 13.25 -5.14
N ILE A 50 -0.69 13.88 -4.00
CA ILE A 50 -1.36 15.17 -3.84
C ILE A 50 -0.32 16.17 -3.37
N SER A 51 -0.19 17.28 -4.10
CA SER A 51 0.80 18.34 -3.77
C SER A 51 2.20 17.77 -3.52
N SER A 52 2.62 16.87 -4.39
CA SER A 52 3.92 16.20 -4.37
C SER A 52 4.15 15.23 -3.20
N GLU A 53 3.10 14.86 -2.48
CA GLU A 53 3.19 13.90 -1.37
C GLU A 53 2.19 12.76 -1.54
N TYR A 54 2.61 11.57 -1.11
CA TYR A 54 1.70 10.42 -1.00
C TYR A 54 1.01 10.48 0.37
N PRO A 55 -0.34 10.43 0.42
CA PRO A 55 -1.06 10.41 1.70
C PRO A 55 -0.63 9.23 2.57
N THR A 56 -0.46 9.48 3.86
CA THR A 56 0.14 8.53 4.81
C THR A 56 -0.55 7.17 4.83
N ILE A 57 -1.87 7.15 5.00
CA ILE A 57 -2.63 5.88 5.06
C ILE A 57 -2.63 5.18 3.71
N GLU A 58 -2.68 5.92 2.62
CA GLU A 58 -2.68 5.33 1.27
C GLU A 58 -1.37 4.63 0.94
N ARG A 59 -0.24 5.10 1.47
CA ARG A 59 1.05 4.41 1.32
C ARG A 59 0.98 3.00 1.91
N GLU A 60 0.43 2.87 3.10
CA GLU A 60 0.29 1.57 3.75
C GLU A 60 -0.67 0.64 3.00
N ILE A 61 -1.84 1.16 2.61
CA ILE A 61 -2.83 0.39 1.84
C ILE A 61 -2.24 -0.07 0.52
N PHE A 62 -1.52 0.80 -0.18
CA PHE A 62 -0.87 0.46 -1.45
C PHE A 62 0.14 -0.68 -1.26
N LEU A 63 1.01 -0.57 -0.27
CA LEU A 63 2.05 -1.59 -0.02
C LEU A 63 1.45 -2.92 0.42
N LEU A 64 0.43 -2.91 1.29
CA LEU A 64 -0.26 -4.14 1.70
C LEU A 64 -0.96 -4.83 0.53
N ARG A 65 -1.63 -4.05 -0.31
CA ARG A 65 -2.31 -4.60 -1.50
C ARG A 65 -1.31 -5.21 -2.48
N ALA A 66 -0.21 -4.50 -2.75
CA ALA A 66 0.84 -4.98 -3.63
C ALA A 66 1.45 -6.28 -3.12
N GLU A 67 1.72 -6.38 -1.83
CA GLU A 67 2.24 -7.58 -1.20
C GLU A 67 1.28 -8.77 -1.38
N ARG A 68 -0.01 -8.57 -1.15
CA ARG A 68 -1.02 -9.61 -1.35
C ARG A 68 -1.11 -10.06 -2.81
N ILE A 69 -1.03 -9.13 -3.75
CA ILE A 69 -1.06 -9.45 -5.18
C ILE A 69 0.18 -10.27 -5.55
N LEU A 70 1.36 -9.87 -5.10
CA LEU A 70 2.59 -10.61 -5.34
C LEU A 70 2.53 -12.03 -4.77
N ASP A 71 1.98 -12.20 -3.57
CA ASP A 71 1.82 -13.50 -2.94
C ASP A 71 0.83 -14.40 -3.69
N SER A 72 -0.13 -13.82 -4.40
CA SER A 72 -1.14 -14.56 -5.17
C SER A 72 -0.64 -15.03 -6.53
N VAL A 73 0.46 -14.50 -7.03
CA VAL A 73 1.03 -14.88 -8.33
C VAL A 73 1.92 -16.09 -8.17
N SER A 74 1.42 -17.26 -8.55
CA SER A 74 2.08 -18.54 -8.33
C SER A 74 3.40 -18.72 -9.09
N GLU A 75 3.56 -18.05 -10.22
CA GLU A 75 4.78 -18.13 -11.04
C GLU A 75 5.98 -17.36 -10.45
N LEU A 76 5.74 -16.52 -9.43
CA LEU A 76 6.80 -15.72 -8.82
C LEU A 76 7.54 -16.50 -7.73
N LYS A 77 8.85 -16.43 -7.79
CA LYS A 77 9.72 -16.96 -6.73
C LYS A 77 9.74 -16.01 -5.53
N PRO A 78 10.00 -16.51 -4.30
CA PRO A 78 10.11 -15.65 -3.13
C PRO A 78 11.12 -14.51 -3.29
N THR A 79 12.25 -14.75 -3.97
CA THR A 79 13.25 -13.73 -4.27
C THR A 79 12.71 -12.61 -5.13
N ASN A 80 11.91 -12.94 -6.15
CA ASN A 80 11.30 -11.95 -7.04
C ASN A 80 10.27 -11.09 -6.29
N ARG A 81 9.51 -11.69 -5.39
CA ARG A 81 8.56 -10.96 -4.54
C ARG A 81 9.28 -9.98 -3.62
N ALA A 82 10.36 -10.44 -2.98
CA ALA A 82 11.15 -9.60 -2.09
C ALA A 82 11.78 -8.41 -2.83
N GLU A 83 12.35 -8.65 -4.00
CA GLU A 83 12.94 -7.59 -4.85
C GLU A 83 11.88 -6.57 -5.31
N ALA A 84 10.70 -7.05 -5.70
CA ALA A 84 9.60 -6.19 -6.08
C ALA A 84 9.17 -5.30 -4.92
N MET A 85 9.03 -5.85 -3.72
CA MET A 85 8.67 -5.06 -2.54
C MET A 85 9.73 -4.02 -2.16
N VAL A 86 11.01 -4.35 -2.30
CA VAL A 86 12.09 -3.38 -2.11
C VAL A 86 11.95 -2.21 -3.08
N ALA A 87 11.72 -2.50 -4.36
CA ALA A 87 11.54 -1.46 -5.38
C ALA A 87 10.31 -0.59 -5.12
N LEU A 88 9.20 -1.19 -4.68
CA LEU A 88 7.98 -0.45 -4.32
C LEU A 88 8.21 0.48 -3.14
N ARG A 89 8.90 0.00 -2.09
CA ARG A 89 9.21 0.81 -0.91
C ARG A 89 10.17 1.96 -1.18
N GLN A 90 11.01 1.83 -2.18
CA GLN A 90 11.90 2.92 -2.62
C GLN A 90 11.11 4.08 -3.21
N LYS A 91 10.04 3.80 -3.95
CA LYS A 91 9.18 4.81 -4.57
C LYS A 91 8.12 5.32 -3.61
N VAL A 92 7.49 4.42 -2.88
CA VAL A 92 6.44 4.70 -1.89
C VAL A 92 6.96 4.26 -0.53
N PRO A 93 7.53 5.17 0.27
CA PRO A 93 8.13 4.80 1.55
C PRO A 93 7.10 4.18 2.50
N PRO A 94 7.45 3.11 3.23
CA PRO A 94 6.59 2.60 4.29
C PRO A 94 6.42 3.64 5.40
N LEU A 95 5.37 3.51 6.18
CA LEU A 95 5.15 4.40 7.31
C LEU A 95 6.27 4.23 8.34
N ASN A 96 6.75 5.35 8.87
CA ASN A 96 7.64 5.32 10.02
C ASN A 96 6.83 5.09 11.30
N ARG A 97 7.53 4.89 12.42
CA ARG A 97 6.89 4.58 13.69
C ARG A 97 5.90 5.65 14.16
N GLU A 98 6.24 6.92 14.00
CA GLU A 98 5.39 8.03 14.39
C GLU A 98 4.12 8.09 13.53
N GLU A 99 4.26 7.88 12.23
CA GLU A 99 3.13 7.84 11.30
C GLU A 99 2.19 6.68 11.60
N VAL A 100 2.71 5.52 11.95
CA VAL A 100 1.90 4.36 12.36
C VAL A 100 1.11 4.68 13.63
N LEU A 101 1.75 5.25 14.65
CA LEU A 101 1.09 5.62 15.89
C LEU A 101 0.01 6.68 15.68
N TRP A 102 0.28 7.67 14.86
CA TRP A 102 -0.68 8.72 14.53
C TRP A 102 -1.91 8.15 13.80
N ALA A 103 -1.69 7.34 12.77
CA ALA A 103 -2.77 6.71 12.01
C ALA A 103 -3.63 5.81 12.88
N PHE A 104 -3.01 5.06 13.76
CA PHE A 104 -3.69 4.18 14.71
C PHE A 104 -4.56 4.99 15.70
N THR A 105 -4.01 6.07 16.24
CA THR A 105 -4.73 6.96 17.16
C THR A 105 -5.95 7.59 16.49
N GLU A 106 -5.81 8.06 15.24
CA GLU A 106 -6.92 8.63 14.49
C GLU A 106 -8.02 7.59 14.21
N ASN A 107 -7.64 6.36 13.86
CA ASN A 107 -8.59 5.28 13.66
C ASN A 107 -9.37 4.95 14.94
N LEU A 108 -8.72 4.96 16.09
CA LEU A 108 -9.38 4.77 17.38
C LEU A 108 -10.40 5.87 17.68
N ARG A 109 -10.06 7.12 17.39
CA ARG A 109 -10.98 8.26 17.58
C ARG A 109 -12.22 8.12 16.72
N TRP A 110 -12.06 7.79 15.44
CA TRP A 110 -13.17 7.57 14.51
C TRP A 110 -14.05 6.42 14.96
N TYR A 111 -13.45 5.31 15.37
CA TYR A 111 -14.16 4.13 15.86
C TYR A 111 -15.00 4.47 17.10
N ARG A 112 -14.42 5.24 18.02
CA ARG A 112 -15.09 5.69 19.24
C ARG A 112 -16.30 6.58 18.94
N LEU A 113 -16.13 7.57 18.06
CA LEU A 113 -17.19 8.46 17.60
C LEU A 113 -18.34 7.70 16.94
N TRP A 114 -18.00 6.73 16.10
CA TRP A 114 -19.01 5.92 15.41
C TRP A 114 -19.87 5.15 16.40
N TRP A 115 -19.26 4.54 17.39
CA TRP A 115 -19.97 3.78 18.41
C TRP A 115 -20.85 4.67 19.29
N GLU A 116 -20.38 5.84 19.69
CA GLU A 116 -21.17 6.82 20.43
C GLU A 116 -22.44 7.22 19.68
N GLN A 117 -22.34 7.40 18.37
CA GLN A 117 -23.48 7.76 17.51
C GLN A 117 -24.48 6.60 17.31
N HIS A 118 -24.04 5.35 17.47
CA HIS A 118 -24.84 4.15 17.22
C HIS A 118 -25.32 3.45 18.51
N GLY A 119 -25.35 4.16 19.63
CA GLY A 119 -26.08 3.73 20.83
C GLY A 119 -25.32 2.85 21.81
N GLY A 120 -24.03 2.78 21.74
CA GLY A 120 -23.24 2.07 22.72
C GLY A 120 -21.78 2.01 22.30
N GLY A 121 -20.89 2.30 23.20
CA GLY A 121 -19.46 2.29 22.92
C GLY A 121 -18.75 1.20 23.71
N LEU A 122 -17.64 0.76 23.20
CA LEU A 122 -16.69 -0.01 23.98
C LEU A 122 -16.12 0.91 25.06
N SER A 123 -15.99 0.40 26.27
CA SER A 123 -15.27 1.09 27.34
C SER A 123 -13.80 1.23 26.96
N ASP A 124 -13.07 2.11 27.66
CA ASP A 124 -11.64 2.25 27.43
C ASP A 124 -10.88 0.94 27.64
N ASP A 125 -11.29 0.15 28.65
CA ASP A 125 -10.69 -1.17 28.90
C ASP A 125 -10.97 -2.16 27.78
N GLU A 126 -12.18 -2.15 27.24
CA GLU A 126 -12.54 -3.00 26.09
C GLU A 126 -11.77 -2.61 24.83
N LEU A 127 -11.60 -1.29 24.58
CA LEU A 127 -10.77 -0.78 23.48
C LEU A 127 -9.31 -1.22 23.62
N LEU A 128 -8.76 -1.10 24.83
CA LEU A 128 -7.41 -1.57 25.12
C LEU A 128 -7.25 -3.06 24.88
N ALA A 129 -8.24 -3.86 25.25
CA ALA A 129 -8.22 -5.30 24.99
C ALA A 129 -8.20 -5.61 23.49
N VAL A 130 -9.01 -4.90 22.70
CA VAL A 130 -9.02 -5.04 21.23
C VAL A 130 -7.66 -4.67 20.63
N VAL A 131 -7.05 -3.59 21.11
CA VAL A 131 -5.73 -3.14 20.68
C VAL A 131 -4.66 -4.17 20.99
N GLN A 132 -4.66 -4.74 22.19
CA GLN A 132 -3.71 -5.77 22.59
C GLN A 132 -3.86 -7.05 21.77
N LEU A 133 -5.07 -7.45 21.45
CA LEU A 133 -5.34 -8.57 20.57
C LEU A 133 -4.80 -8.31 19.16
N ALA A 134 -5.01 -7.11 18.63
CA ALA A 134 -4.49 -6.71 17.32
C ALA A 134 -2.95 -6.73 17.31
N ARG A 135 -2.30 -6.26 18.37
CA ARG A 135 -0.84 -6.31 18.53
C ARG A 135 -0.33 -7.73 18.52
N GLY A 136 -0.99 -8.65 19.20
CA GLY A 136 -0.62 -10.05 19.23
C GLY A 136 -0.70 -10.74 17.87
N ARG A 137 -1.63 -10.29 17.01
CA ARG A 137 -1.80 -10.86 15.65
C ARG A 137 -0.78 -10.34 14.66
N VAL A 138 -0.35 -9.09 14.82
CA VAL A 138 0.60 -8.44 13.90
C VAL A 138 2.05 -8.66 14.33
N GLY A 139 2.24 -9.18 15.54
CA GLY A 139 3.57 -9.37 16.14
C GLY A 139 4.13 -8.09 16.76
N PRO A 140 5.27 -8.19 17.45
CA PRO A 140 5.89 -7.02 18.07
C PRO A 140 6.33 -6.02 17.01
N VAL A 141 5.95 -4.79 17.22
CA VAL A 141 6.39 -3.66 16.39
C VAL A 141 7.73 -3.19 16.88
#